data_fafcbeafd8b143945bfc53f80e63535b
#
_entry.id   fafcbeafd8b143945bfc53f80e63535b
#
_cell.length_a   1.000
_cell.length_b   1.000
_cell.length_c   1.000
_cell.angle_alpha   90.00
_cell.angle_beta   90.00
_cell.angle_gamma   90.00
#
_symmetry.space_group_name_H-M   'P 1'
#
loop_
_entity.id
_entity.type
_entity.pdbx_description
1 polymer ?
#
loop_
_entity_poly.entity_id
_entity_poly.type
_entity_poly.pdbx_seq_one_letter_code
_entity_poly.pdbx_strand_id
1 'polypeptide(L)'
;MGKTVKKFMEGNDAMVAGAIAAGARFYAGYPISPSSEVAKGAAKELPRHGGVYIQMEDEISSMAALCGASLAGKKAFTATSGPGFSLMQENLGLAVMSELPCVVYDVQRSGPSTGAATKPAQGDLMQARYGTHGDHSIDRKSVV
;
A
#
# COMPACT_ATOMS: atom_id res chain seq x y z
N MET A 1 -2.57 -31.79 1.26
CA MET A 1 -1.54 -30.78 1.01
C MET A 1 -1.68 -30.32 -0.44
N GLY A 2 -2.10 -29.06 -0.66
CA GLY A 2 -2.23 -28.51 -2.01
C GLY A 2 -0.85 -28.36 -2.66
N LYS A 3 -0.77 -28.62 -3.97
CA LYS A 3 0.46 -28.41 -4.74
C LYS A 3 0.86 -26.94 -4.70
N THR A 4 2.08 -26.64 -4.24
CA THR A 4 2.67 -25.30 -4.34
C THR A 4 2.91 -24.98 -5.81
N VAL A 5 2.24 -23.98 -6.34
CA VAL A 5 2.43 -23.50 -7.71
C VAL A 5 3.39 -22.31 -7.67
N LYS A 6 4.56 -22.45 -8.30
CA LYS A 6 5.46 -21.31 -8.51
C LYS A 6 4.98 -20.48 -9.69
N LYS A 7 4.89 -19.16 -9.53
CA LYS A 7 4.57 -18.22 -10.60
C LYS A 7 5.70 -17.20 -10.74
N PHE A 8 6.07 -16.89 -11.96
CA PHE A 8 6.91 -15.76 -12.27
C PHE A 8 5.99 -14.56 -12.53
N MET A 9 6.19 -13.47 -11.78
CA MET A 9 5.35 -12.27 -11.89
C MET A 9 6.10 -11.03 -11.41
N GLU A 10 5.62 -9.86 -11.77
CA GLU A 10 6.15 -8.60 -11.26
C GLU A 10 5.84 -8.42 -9.77
N GLY A 11 6.67 -7.62 -9.07
CA GLY A 11 6.54 -7.39 -7.64
C GLY A 11 5.21 -6.79 -7.24
N ASN A 12 4.68 -5.85 -8.03
CA ASN A 12 3.38 -5.24 -7.78
C ASN A 12 2.23 -6.26 -7.88
N ASP A 13 2.30 -7.17 -8.85
CA ASP A 13 1.33 -8.26 -8.99
C ASP A 13 1.44 -9.28 -7.84
N ALA A 14 2.66 -9.61 -7.44
CA ALA A 14 2.91 -10.51 -6.31
C ALA A 14 2.36 -9.93 -5.00
N MET A 15 2.48 -8.61 -4.79
CA MET A 15 1.92 -7.91 -3.64
C MET A 15 0.40 -8.03 -3.60
N VAL A 16 -0.29 -7.76 -4.72
CA VAL A 16 -1.76 -7.89 -4.80
C VAL A 16 -2.20 -9.34 -4.51
N ALA A 17 -1.53 -10.31 -5.14
CA ALA A 17 -1.83 -11.72 -4.93
C ALA A 17 -1.62 -12.12 -3.45
N GLY A 18 -0.54 -11.65 -2.83
CA GLY A 18 -0.24 -11.89 -1.42
C GLY A 18 -1.28 -11.24 -0.48
N ALA A 19 -1.67 -9.99 -0.74
CA ALA A 19 -2.69 -9.29 0.03
C ALA A 19 -4.05 -10.05 0.01
N ILE A 20 -4.48 -10.48 -1.18
CA ILE A 20 -5.72 -11.25 -1.34
C ILE A 20 -5.63 -12.61 -0.64
N ALA A 21 -4.51 -13.31 -0.78
CA ALA A 21 -4.26 -14.59 -0.12
C ALA A 21 -4.25 -14.45 1.40
N ALA A 22 -3.75 -13.33 1.94
CA ALA A 22 -3.80 -12.99 3.36
C ALA A 22 -5.20 -12.58 3.85
N GLY A 23 -6.18 -12.51 2.95
CA GLY A 23 -7.56 -12.18 3.27
C GLY A 23 -7.90 -10.70 3.20
N ALA A 24 -7.07 -9.87 2.57
CA ALA A 24 -7.41 -8.47 2.33
C ALA A 24 -8.64 -8.38 1.40
N ARG A 25 -9.57 -7.47 1.74
CA ARG A 25 -10.85 -7.30 1.03
C ARG A 25 -11.21 -5.84 0.80
N PHE A 26 -10.32 -4.92 1.12
CA PHE A 26 -10.52 -3.50 0.88
C PHE A 26 -9.24 -2.85 0.40
N TYR A 27 -9.36 -2.07 -0.66
CA TYR A 27 -8.31 -1.19 -1.18
C TYR A 27 -8.89 0.19 -1.44
N ALA A 28 -8.21 1.21 -0.96
CA ALA A 28 -8.42 2.58 -1.37
C ALA A 28 -7.07 3.18 -1.78
N GLY A 29 -7.02 3.87 -2.91
CA GLY A 29 -5.75 4.42 -3.38
C GLY A 29 -5.90 5.47 -4.46
N TYR A 30 -4.85 6.26 -4.64
CA TYR A 30 -4.69 7.23 -5.71
C TYR A 30 -3.59 6.78 -6.67
N PRO A 31 -3.79 6.89 -7.99
CA PRO A 31 -2.81 6.42 -8.96
C PRO A 31 -1.51 7.24 -8.91
N ILE A 32 -0.40 6.57 -8.67
CA ILE A 32 0.93 7.17 -8.68
C ILE A 32 1.96 6.17 -9.21
N SER A 33 2.87 6.61 -10.09
CA SER A 33 3.96 5.76 -10.57
C SER A 33 5.07 5.63 -9.51
N PRO A 34 5.64 4.42 -9.31
CA PRO A 34 5.42 3.18 -10.05
C PRO A 34 4.47 2.19 -9.35
N SER A 35 3.53 2.62 -8.51
CA SER A 35 2.58 1.75 -7.82
C SER A 35 1.26 1.51 -8.58
N SER A 36 1.10 2.06 -9.78
CA SER A 36 -0.16 1.99 -10.53
C SER A 36 -0.61 0.56 -10.87
N GLU A 37 0.31 -0.37 -11.03
CA GLU A 37 0.01 -1.78 -11.30
C GLU A 37 -0.66 -2.44 -10.09
N VAL A 38 -0.33 -2.02 -8.86
CA VAL A 38 -1.03 -2.49 -7.64
C VAL A 38 -2.49 -2.07 -7.67
N ALA A 39 -2.77 -0.81 -8.01
CA ALA A 39 -4.14 -0.32 -8.12
C ALA A 39 -4.93 -1.08 -9.21
N LYS A 40 -4.33 -1.29 -10.39
CA LYS A 40 -4.93 -2.07 -11.49
C LYS A 40 -5.22 -3.52 -11.07
N GLY A 41 -4.25 -4.17 -10.43
CA GLY A 41 -4.39 -5.53 -9.92
C GLY A 41 -5.48 -5.63 -8.86
N ALA A 42 -5.51 -4.70 -7.90
CA ALA A 42 -6.54 -4.63 -6.86
C ALA A 42 -7.94 -4.42 -7.46
N ALA A 43 -8.09 -3.49 -8.41
CA ALA A 43 -9.35 -3.24 -9.12
C ALA A 43 -9.89 -4.48 -9.84
N LYS A 44 -9.00 -5.29 -10.41
CA LYS A 44 -9.35 -6.52 -11.12
C LYS A 44 -9.70 -7.67 -10.19
N GLU A 45 -8.89 -7.87 -9.14
CA GLU A 45 -8.96 -9.09 -8.35
C GLU A 45 -9.83 -8.97 -7.09
N LEU A 46 -9.89 -7.82 -6.41
CA LEU A 46 -10.70 -7.70 -5.20
C LEU A 46 -12.18 -8.02 -5.41
N PRO A 47 -12.86 -7.51 -6.45
CA PRO A 47 -14.27 -7.84 -6.68
C PRO A 47 -14.49 -9.34 -6.88
N ARG A 48 -13.55 -10.06 -7.50
CA ARG A 48 -13.63 -11.52 -7.70
C ARG A 48 -13.55 -12.31 -6.40
N HIS A 49 -13.04 -11.68 -5.34
CA HIS A 49 -12.88 -12.27 -4.02
C HIS A 49 -13.82 -11.66 -2.97
N GLY A 50 -14.88 -10.96 -3.41
CA GLY A 50 -15.84 -10.32 -2.51
C GLY A 50 -15.27 -9.09 -1.79
N GLY A 51 -14.22 -8.47 -2.34
CA GLY A 51 -13.59 -7.25 -1.85
C GLY A 51 -14.07 -6.00 -2.57
N VAL A 52 -13.64 -4.86 -2.05
CA VAL A 52 -13.97 -3.53 -2.56
C VAL A 52 -12.69 -2.83 -2.98
N TYR A 53 -12.73 -2.22 -4.16
CA TYR A 53 -11.71 -1.30 -4.67
C TYR A 53 -12.32 0.10 -4.83
N ILE A 54 -11.61 1.11 -4.33
CA ILE A 54 -12.01 2.51 -4.49
C ILE A 54 -10.80 3.32 -4.95
N GLN A 55 -10.97 4.05 -6.04
CA GLN A 55 -10.02 5.11 -6.40
C GLN A 55 -10.45 6.39 -5.71
N MET A 56 -9.52 6.97 -4.97
CA MET A 56 -9.72 8.21 -4.23
C MET A 56 -9.17 9.41 -5.02
N GLU A 57 -9.42 10.61 -4.52
CA GLU A 57 -8.97 11.86 -5.16
C GLU A 57 -7.51 12.22 -4.83
N ASP A 58 -7.02 11.70 -3.71
CA ASP A 58 -5.64 11.89 -3.23
C ASP A 58 -5.23 10.80 -2.24
N GLU A 59 -3.99 10.87 -1.77
CA GLU A 59 -3.44 9.91 -0.81
C GLU A 59 -3.93 10.16 0.62
N ILE A 60 -4.30 11.37 0.97
CA ILE A 60 -4.84 11.71 2.30
C ILE A 60 -6.17 10.99 2.47
N SER A 61 -7.08 11.16 1.51
CA SER A 61 -8.39 10.50 1.50
C SER A 61 -8.26 8.97 1.38
N SER A 62 -7.26 8.50 0.62
CA SER A 62 -6.96 7.07 0.52
C SER A 62 -6.63 6.45 1.87
N MET A 63 -5.74 7.09 2.63
CA MET A 63 -5.35 6.59 3.96
C MET A 63 -6.48 6.72 4.97
N ALA A 64 -7.27 7.81 4.92
CA ALA A 64 -8.45 7.96 5.77
C ALA A 64 -9.50 6.85 5.53
N ALA A 65 -9.77 6.53 4.26
CA ALA A 65 -10.67 5.43 3.90
C ALA A 65 -10.15 4.08 4.38
N LEU A 66 -8.81 3.89 4.32
CA LEU A 66 -8.16 2.68 4.83
C LEU A 66 -8.37 2.52 6.35
N CYS A 67 -8.17 3.60 7.11
CA CYS A 67 -8.44 3.63 8.56
C CYS A 67 -9.90 3.28 8.86
N GLY A 68 -10.85 3.88 8.13
CA GLY A 68 -12.28 3.59 8.29
C GLY A 68 -12.63 2.13 7.99
N ALA A 69 -12.07 1.55 6.95
CA ALA A 69 -12.27 0.14 6.61
C ALA A 69 -11.69 -0.79 7.68
N SER A 70 -10.52 -0.46 8.23
CA SER A 70 -9.88 -1.19 9.32
C SER A 70 -10.72 -1.13 10.60
N LEU A 71 -11.23 0.03 10.97
CA LEU A 71 -12.20 0.19 12.07
C LEU A 71 -13.45 -0.68 11.90
N ALA A 72 -13.92 -0.83 10.66
CA ALA A 72 -15.04 -1.72 10.33
C ALA A 72 -14.65 -3.20 10.27
N GLY A 73 -13.46 -3.58 10.71
CA GLY A 73 -12.98 -4.97 10.78
C GLY A 73 -12.56 -5.58 9.44
N LYS A 74 -12.27 -4.77 8.42
CA LYS A 74 -11.76 -5.26 7.15
C LYS A 74 -10.23 -5.26 7.14
N LYS A 75 -9.63 -6.34 6.61
CA LYS A 75 -8.22 -6.28 6.23
C LYS A 75 -8.07 -5.36 5.02
N ALA A 76 -7.45 -4.22 5.24
CA ALA A 76 -7.36 -3.14 4.29
C ALA A 76 -5.91 -2.85 3.91
N PHE A 77 -5.67 -2.48 2.65
CA PHE A 77 -4.37 -2.06 2.17
C PHE A 77 -4.48 -0.94 1.14
N THR A 78 -3.40 -0.21 1.00
CA THR A 78 -3.20 0.78 -0.04
C THR A 78 -1.80 0.64 -0.64
N ALA A 79 -1.59 1.24 -1.81
CA ALA A 79 -0.27 1.35 -2.41
C ALA A 79 -0.04 2.77 -2.90
N THR A 80 1.18 3.25 -2.71
CA THR A 80 1.61 4.60 -3.06
C THR A 80 3.08 4.61 -3.45
N SER A 81 3.65 5.79 -3.60
CA SER A 81 5.06 6.04 -3.85
C SER A 81 5.47 7.37 -3.22
N GLY A 82 6.71 7.56 -2.87
CA GLY A 82 7.36 8.75 -2.33
C GLY A 82 6.47 9.93 -1.92
N PRO A 83 6.07 10.82 -2.86
CA PRO A 83 5.27 11.99 -2.49
C PRO A 83 3.88 11.64 -1.95
N GLY A 84 3.25 10.59 -2.44
CA GLY A 84 1.97 10.11 -1.88
C GLY A 84 2.14 9.53 -0.48
N PHE A 85 3.25 8.83 -0.24
CA PHE A 85 3.59 8.35 1.09
C PHE A 85 3.80 9.51 2.08
N SER A 86 4.39 10.62 1.63
CA SER A 86 4.50 11.84 2.44
C SER A 86 3.14 12.40 2.84
N LEU A 87 2.16 12.39 1.94
CA LEU A 87 0.81 12.87 2.21
C LEU A 87 0.03 11.96 3.18
N MET A 88 0.39 10.69 3.26
CA MET A 88 -0.26 9.73 4.15
C MET A 88 0.21 9.82 5.62
N GLN A 89 1.30 10.54 5.92
CA GLN A 89 1.98 10.46 7.21
C GLN A 89 1.09 10.83 8.41
N GLU A 90 0.22 11.83 8.30
CA GLU A 90 -0.70 12.20 9.38
C GLU A 90 -1.69 11.05 9.69
N ASN A 91 -2.36 10.55 8.66
CA ASN A 91 -3.31 9.46 8.83
C ASN A 91 -2.63 8.12 9.20
N LEU A 92 -1.38 7.93 8.81
CA LEU A 92 -0.58 6.79 9.26
C LEU A 92 -0.31 6.89 10.77
N GLY A 93 0.04 8.08 11.26
CA GLY A 93 0.17 8.34 12.70
C GLY A 93 -1.13 8.09 13.46
N LEU A 94 -2.26 8.54 12.91
CA LEU A 94 -3.59 8.23 13.47
C LEU A 94 -3.83 6.71 13.53
N ALA A 95 -3.52 5.98 12.46
CA ALA A 95 -3.66 4.53 12.43
C ALA A 95 -2.81 3.83 13.52
N VAL A 96 -1.56 4.28 13.71
CA VAL A 96 -0.67 3.77 14.77
C VAL A 96 -1.25 4.05 16.15
N MET A 97 -1.64 5.29 16.43
CA MET A 97 -2.17 5.69 17.73
C MET A 97 -3.52 5.05 18.06
N SER A 98 -4.29 4.69 17.05
CA SER A 98 -5.59 4.02 17.18
C SER A 98 -5.49 2.48 17.06
N GLU A 99 -4.28 1.93 16.96
CA GLU A 99 -4.01 0.49 16.81
C GLU A 99 -4.78 -0.15 15.65
N LEU A 100 -4.89 0.56 14.51
CA LEU A 100 -5.64 0.09 13.33
C LEU A 100 -4.74 -0.79 12.45
N PRO A 101 -5.07 -2.09 12.28
CA PRO A 101 -4.29 -3.00 11.45
C PRO A 101 -4.53 -2.73 9.96
N CYS A 102 -3.73 -1.88 9.35
CA CYS A 102 -3.75 -1.61 7.92
C CYS A 102 -2.35 -1.74 7.31
N VAL A 103 -2.27 -1.91 6.00
CA VAL A 103 -1.00 -2.06 5.27
C VAL A 103 -0.88 -0.95 4.23
N VAL A 104 0.21 -0.21 4.32
CA VAL A 104 0.64 0.75 3.28
C VAL A 104 1.84 0.15 2.55
N TYR A 105 1.71 0.00 1.23
CA TYR A 105 2.76 -0.49 0.36
C TYR A 105 3.39 0.69 -0.40
N ASP A 106 4.62 1.05 -0.05
CA ASP A 106 5.37 2.09 -0.72
C ASP A 106 6.27 1.49 -1.81
N VAL A 107 5.95 1.79 -3.06
CA VAL A 107 6.79 1.44 -4.20
C VAL A 107 7.75 2.59 -4.43
N GLN A 108 8.96 2.45 -3.92
CA GLN A 108 9.94 3.52 -3.86
C GLN A 108 10.32 4.06 -5.24
N ARG A 109 10.52 5.36 -5.30
CA ARG A 109 11.04 6.06 -6.47
C ARG A 109 12.07 7.10 -6.07
N SER A 110 12.80 7.65 -7.04
CA SER A 110 13.80 8.64 -6.72
C SER A 110 13.17 9.93 -6.19
N GLY A 111 13.73 10.43 -5.11
CA GLY A 111 13.43 11.69 -4.46
C GLY A 111 14.68 12.59 -4.44
N PRO A 112 14.69 13.62 -3.60
CA PRO A 112 13.66 14.02 -2.65
C PRO A 112 12.41 14.64 -3.29
N SER A 113 11.32 14.78 -2.48
CA SER A 113 10.04 15.34 -2.91
C SER A 113 9.42 14.56 -4.08
N THR A 114 8.86 15.23 -5.08
CA THR A 114 8.25 14.61 -6.26
C THR A 114 9.19 13.66 -7.00
N GLY A 115 10.46 14.00 -7.09
CA GLY A 115 11.49 13.15 -7.67
C GLY A 115 11.25 12.74 -9.12
N ALA A 116 11.73 11.56 -9.50
CA ALA A 116 11.57 11.00 -10.83
C ALA A 116 10.83 9.66 -10.77
N ALA A 117 9.60 9.64 -11.28
CA ALA A 117 8.64 8.55 -11.13
C ALA A 117 9.13 7.18 -11.65
N THR A 118 10.04 7.16 -12.61
CA THR A 118 10.57 5.94 -13.25
C THR A 118 12.00 5.60 -12.84
N LYS A 119 12.57 6.33 -11.88
CA LYS A 119 13.93 6.08 -11.39
C LYS A 119 13.87 5.38 -10.04
N PRO A 120 14.47 4.20 -9.89
CA PRO A 120 14.51 3.51 -8.61
C PRO A 120 15.40 4.25 -7.62
N ALA A 121 15.02 4.24 -6.35
CA ALA A 121 15.82 4.75 -5.25
C ALA A 121 15.32 4.15 -3.94
N GLN A 122 15.98 4.50 -2.83
CA GLN A 122 15.64 4.04 -1.49
C GLN A 122 15.52 5.22 -0.52
N GLY A 123 15.10 6.39 -1.01
CA GLY A 123 14.99 7.63 -0.22
C GLY A 123 13.88 7.59 0.83
N ASP A 124 12.86 6.76 0.63
CA ASP A 124 11.68 6.74 1.49
C ASP A 124 11.86 5.91 2.77
N LEU A 125 12.96 5.14 2.90
CA LEU A 125 13.17 4.26 4.05
C LEU A 125 13.19 5.00 5.40
N MET A 126 13.84 6.14 5.47
CA MET A 126 13.92 6.94 6.70
C MET A 126 12.58 7.58 7.02
N GLN A 127 11.85 8.03 6.01
CA GLN A 127 10.48 8.53 6.18
C GLN A 127 9.54 7.42 6.62
N ALA A 128 9.66 6.23 6.05
CA ALA A 128 8.86 5.09 6.47
C ALA A 128 9.09 4.73 7.93
N ARG A 129 10.33 4.83 8.42
CA ARG A 129 10.67 4.47 9.80
C ARG A 129 10.36 5.57 10.82
N TYR A 130 10.58 6.82 10.46
CA TYR A 130 10.60 7.94 11.40
C TYR A 130 9.71 9.12 11.01
N GLY A 131 8.98 9.02 9.91
CA GLY A 131 8.23 10.16 9.35
C GLY A 131 6.90 10.45 10.04
N THR A 132 6.36 9.50 10.78
CA THR A 132 5.08 9.64 11.46
C THR A 132 5.22 9.55 12.98
N HIS A 133 4.11 9.78 13.69
CA HIS A 133 4.04 9.64 15.13
C HIS A 133 3.85 8.18 15.54
N GLY A 134 4.47 7.79 16.67
CA GLY A 134 4.38 6.45 17.23
C GLY A 134 5.32 5.44 16.57
N ASP A 135 5.36 4.25 17.12
CA ASP A 135 6.13 3.12 16.61
C ASP A 135 5.24 2.18 15.78
N HIS A 136 5.72 1.81 14.62
CA HIS A 136 5.07 0.82 13.75
C HIS A 136 6.09 -0.07 13.06
N SER A 137 5.62 -1.22 12.62
CA SER A 137 6.48 -2.17 11.90
C SER A 137 6.67 -1.72 10.45
N ILE A 138 7.91 -1.79 9.99
CA ILE A 138 8.22 -1.68 8.57
C ILE A 138 8.88 -2.97 8.10
N ASP A 139 8.54 -3.41 6.90
CA ASP A 139 9.16 -4.56 6.25
C ASP A 139 9.63 -4.17 4.86
N ARG A 140 10.88 -4.45 4.56
CA ARG A 140 11.44 -4.19 3.24
C ARG A 140 11.40 -5.46 2.40
N LYS A 141 10.55 -5.45 1.37
CA LYS A 141 10.57 -6.48 0.32
C LYS A 141 11.37 -5.97 -0.88
N SER A 142 12.43 -6.65 -1.16
CA SER A 142 13.14 -6.53 -2.44
C SER A 142 12.62 -7.63 -3.35
N VAL A 143 12.01 -7.25 -4.46
CA VAL A 143 11.70 -8.21 -5.51
C VAL A 143 12.85 -8.11 -6.52
N VAL A 144 13.63 -9.17 -6.61
CA VAL A 144 14.70 -9.33 -7.59
C VAL A 144 14.16 -10.20 -8.71
#